data_ae7dd2a7125d8c1fcc85aa2af8262af8
#
_entry.id   ae7dd2a7125d8c1fcc85aa2af8262af8
#
_cell.length_a   1.000
_cell.length_b   1.000
_cell.length_c   1.000
_cell.angle_alpha   90.00
_cell.angle_beta   90.00
_cell.angle_gamma   90.00
#
_symmetry.space_group_name_H-M   'P 1'
#
loop_
_entity.id
_entity.type
_entity.pdbx_description
1 polymer ?
#
loop_
_entity_poly.entity_id
_entity_poly.type
_entity_poly.pdbx_seq_one_letter_code
_entity_poly.pdbx_strand_id
1 'polypeptide(L)'
;MLLLSTVDRPAVTRLLLRFDLTLRVIADGTQIPGSYWGEREAGLRGQTLFARLDTPLHSVLHEGAHYICMTPERRVGLDRDAGGDTDEESAVCYLQIVLAEQLQVCRERICADMDAWGYSFRLGEALRWFGEDAQDSKRWLQQHGVLDGEGALTWALR
;
A
#
# COMPACT_ATOMS: atom_id res chain seq x y z
N MET A 1 -9.36 6.71 -12.08
CA MET A 1 -8.89 5.90 -10.93
C MET A 1 -8.81 4.44 -11.34
N LEU A 2 -7.68 3.81 -11.09
CA LEU A 2 -7.50 2.38 -11.35
C LEU A 2 -8.23 1.56 -10.27
N LEU A 3 -9.06 0.62 -10.69
CA LEU A 3 -9.78 -0.28 -9.80
C LEU A 3 -9.20 -1.70 -9.92
N LEU A 4 -9.39 -2.52 -8.90
CA LEU A 4 -8.93 -3.91 -8.90
C LEU A 4 -9.53 -4.72 -10.07
N SER A 5 -10.73 -4.34 -10.54
CA SER A 5 -11.37 -4.92 -11.72
C SER A 5 -10.70 -4.56 -13.06
N THR A 6 -9.90 -3.49 -13.11
CA THR A 6 -9.33 -2.94 -14.35
C THR A 6 -7.83 -3.21 -14.50
N VAL A 7 -7.22 -3.88 -13.53
CA VAL A 7 -5.79 -4.20 -13.53
C VAL A 7 -5.55 -5.71 -13.65
N ASP A 8 -4.31 -6.12 -13.91
CA ASP A 8 -3.91 -7.53 -13.87
C ASP A 8 -3.98 -8.06 -12.43
N ARG A 9 -5.14 -8.52 -12.01
CA ARG A 9 -5.37 -9.04 -10.66
C ARG A 9 -4.45 -10.22 -10.30
N PRO A 10 -4.18 -11.18 -11.20
CA PRO A 10 -3.15 -12.19 -10.94
C PRO A 10 -1.78 -11.61 -10.59
N ALA A 11 -1.36 -10.52 -11.27
CA ALA A 11 -0.10 -9.85 -10.95
C ALA A 11 -0.14 -9.21 -9.55
N VAL A 12 -1.25 -8.56 -9.18
CA VAL A 12 -1.45 -8.01 -7.83
C VAL A 12 -1.36 -9.12 -6.78
N THR A 13 -2.04 -10.24 -7.02
CA THR A 13 -2.01 -11.41 -6.12
C THR A 13 -0.57 -11.93 -5.94
N ARG A 14 0.18 -12.10 -7.03
CA ARG A 14 1.58 -12.57 -6.97
C ARG A 14 2.48 -11.59 -6.24
N LEU A 15 2.31 -10.28 -6.46
CA LEU A 15 3.07 -9.25 -5.76
C LEU A 15 2.90 -9.35 -4.25
N LEU A 16 1.66 -9.41 -3.77
CA LEU A 16 1.35 -9.49 -2.34
C LEU A 16 1.83 -10.80 -1.73
N LEU A 17 1.72 -11.91 -2.43
CA LEU A 17 2.20 -13.22 -1.96
C LEU A 17 3.72 -13.25 -1.73
N ARG A 18 4.49 -12.41 -2.41
CA ARG A 18 5.94 -12.29 -2.13
C ARG A 18 6.23 -11.76 -0.73
N PHE A 19 5.25 -11.13 -0.10
CA PHE A 19 5.31 -10.65 1.29
C PHE A 19 4.46 -11.48 2.24
N ASP A 20 4.12 -12.71 1.87
CA ASP A 20 3.26 -13.60 2.65
C ASP A 20 1.86 -13.03 2.94
N LEU A 21 1.38 -12.13 2.09
CA LEU A 21 0.07 -11.49 2.19
C LEU A 21 -0.87 -12.04 1.12
N THR A 22 -1.98 -12.63 1.54
CA THR A 22 -2.99 -13.21 0.65
C THR A 22 -4.04 -12.18 0.27
N LEU A 23 -4.23 -11.93 -1.02
CA LEU A 23 -5.35 -11.12 -1.51
C LEU A 23 -6.62 -11.98 -1.59
N ARG A 24 -7.66 -11.53 -0.92
CA ARG A 24 -9.00 -12.15 -0.98
C ARG A 24 -10.02 -11.16 -1.53
N VAL A 25 -10.50 -11.44 -2.73
CA VAL A 25 -11.56 -10.65 -3.35
C VAL A 25 -12.92 -11.18 -2.88
N ILE A 26 -13.73 -10.29 -2.34
CA ILE A 26 -15.06 -10.60 -1.82
C ILE A 26 -16.15 -10.05 -2.75
N ALA A 27 -17.40 -10.48 -2.54
CA ALA A 27 -18.54 -10.08 -3.36
C ALA A 27 -18.81 -8.57 -3.31
N ASP A 28 -19.22 -8.01 -4.44
CA ASP A 28 -19.60 -6.61 -4.56
C ASP A 28 -20.74 -6.28 -3.57
N GLY A 29 -20.69 -5.05 -3.03
CA GLY A 29 -21.68 -4.56 -2.09
C GLY A 29 -21.56 -5.11 -0.67
N THR A 30 -20.66 -6.08 -0.41
CA THR A 30 -20.42 -6.58 0.95
C THR A 30 -19.43 -5.68 1.69
N GLN A 31 -19.55 -5.64 3.01
CA GLN A 31 -18.60 -4.91 3.86
C GLN A 31 -17.21 -5.58 3.76
N ILE A 32 -16.17 -4.78 3.55
CA ILE A 32 -14.80 -5.27 3.46
C ILE A 32 -14.24 -5.48 4.88
N PRO A 33 -13.89 -6.74 5.25
CA PRO A 33 -13.31 -7.01 6.57
C PRO A 33 -11.99 -6.27 6.77
N GLY A 34 -11.80 -5.69 7.96
CA GLY A 34 -10.56 -4.99 8.29
C GLY A 34 -10.38 -3.62 7.64
N SER A 35 -11.34 -3.14 6.85
CA SER A 35 -11.31 -1.77 6.32
C SER A 35 -11.47 -0.76 7.46
N TYR A 36 -10.58 0.22 7.52
CA TYR A 36 -10.58 1.25 8.57
C TYR A 36 -11.72 2.25 8.36
N TRP A 37 -11.84 2.79 7.16
CA TRP A 37 -12.85 3.80 6.81
C TRP A 37 -14.16 3.20 6.29
N GLY A 38 -14.13 1.94 5.85
CA GLY A 38 -15.28 1.28 5.25
C GLY A 38 -15.40 1.55 3.75
N GLU A 39 -16.63 1.47 3.23
CA GLU A 39 -16.93 1.63 1.80
C GLU A 39 -16.16 0.64 0.91
N ARG A 40 -15.41 1.13 -0.08
CA ARG A 40 -14.65 0.31 -1.03
C ARG A 40 -13.14 0.29 -0.77
N GLU A 41 -12.70 0.73 0.38
CA GLU A 41 -11.30 0.63 0.77
C GLU A 41 -10.92 -0.81 1.10
N ALA A 42 -9.68 -1.17 0.78
CA ALA A 42 -9.11 -2.44 1.19
C ALA A 42 -9.03 -2.56 2.71
N GLY A 43 -8.98 -3.78 3.22
CA GLY A 43 -8.86 -4.02 4.65
C GLY A 43 -7.87 -5.12 4.96
N LEU A 44 -7.20 -5.03 6.11
CA LEU A 44 -6.26 -6.01 6.62
C LEU A 44 -6.83 -6.74 7.83
N ARG A 45 -6.68 -8.06 7.82
CA ARG A 45 -6.94 -8.90 9.00
C ARG A 45 -5.96 -10.07 8.98
N GLY A 46 -5.04 -10.09 9.93
CA GLY A 46 -3.94 -11.08 9.93
C GLY A 46 -3.12 -11.00 8.65
N GLN A 47 -2.92 -12.11 7.99
CA GLN A 47 -2.18 -12.23 6.73
C GLN A 47 -3.07 -12.16 5.48
N THR A 48 -4.26 -11.58 5.61
CA THR A 48 -5.21 -11.47 4.51
C THR A 48 -5.56 -10.01 4.25
N LEU A 49 -5.43 -9.61 3.00
CA LEU A 49 -5.90 -8.33 2.49
C LEU A 49 -7.22 -8.59 1.75
N PHE A 50 -8.28 -7.97 2.25
CA PHE A 50 -9.62 -8.07 1.66
C PHE A 50 -9.89 -6.87 0.76
N ALA A 51 -10.48 -7.13 -0.40
CA ALA A 51 -10.87 -6.10 -1.35
C ALA A 51 -12.10 -6.56 -2.15
N ARG A 52 -12.79 -5.62 -2.78
CA ARG A 52 -13.80 -5.88 -3.81
C ARG A 52 -13.26 -5.51 -5.18
N LEU A 53 -13.97 -5.86 -6.22
CA LEU A 53 -13.59 -5.49 -7.58
C LEU A 53 -13.62 -3.96 -7.82
N ASP A 54 -14.44 -3.23 -7.07
CA ASP A 54 -14.52 -1.76 -7.09
C ASP A 54 -13.51 -1.06 -6.16
N THR A 55 -12.69 -1.81 -5.45
CA THR A 55 -11.63 -1.26 -4.60
C THR A 55 -10.54 -0.61 -5.46
N PRO A 56 -10.14 0.64 -5.17
CA PRO A 56 -9.04 1.29 -5.89
C PRO A 56 -7.72 0.55 -5.68
N LEU A 57 -6.92 0.48 -6.74
CA LEU A 57 -5.60 -0.17 -6.67
C LEU A 57 -4.69 0.50 -5.62
N HIS A 58 -4.70 1.85 -5.55
CA HIS A 58 -3.90 2.56 -4.55
C HIS A 58 -4.24 2.12 -3.13
N SER A 59 -5.51 1.83 -2.82
CA SER A 59 -5.94 1.36 -1.50
C SER A 59 -5.41 -0.05 -1.21
N VAL A 60 -5.45 -0.96 -2.20
CA VAL A 60 -4.86 -2.29 -2.06
C VAL A 60 -3.37 -2.22 -1.78
N LEU A 61 -2.64 -1.37 -2.51
CA LEU A 61 -1.21 -1.19 -2.33
C LEU A 61 -0.85 -0.47 -1.03
N HIS A 62 -1.69 0.46 -0.58
CA HIS A 62 -1.54 1.15 0.69
C HIS A 62 -1.64 0.18 1.88
N GLU A 63 -2.69 -0.63 1.90
CA GLU A 63 -2.85 -1.65 2.96
C GLU A 63 -1.75 -2.71 2.89
N GLY A 64 -1.33 -3.11 1.69
CA GLY A 64 -0.15 -3.98 1.51
C GLY A 64 1.13 -3.35 2.06
N ALA A 65 1.34 -2.06 1.82
CA ALA A 65 2.49 -1.32 2.34
C ALA A 65 2.44 -1.21 3.88
N HIS A 66 1.27 -1.00 4.48
CA HIS A 66 1.11 -1.06 5.93
C HIS A 66 1.55 -2.41 6.49
N TYR A 67 1.09 -3.51 5.89
CA TYR A 67 1.49 -4.86 6.32
C TYR A 67 3.01 -5.06 6.27
N ILE A 68 3.67 -4.56 5.23
CA ILE A 68 5.12 -4.66 5.06
C ILE A 68 5.87 -3.81 6.10
N CYS A 69 5.40 -2.61 6.39
CA CYS A 69 6.08 -1.63 7.24
C CYS A 69 5.87 -1.85 8.74
N MET A 70 4.80 -2.52 9.16
CA MET A 70 4.54 -2.71 10.59
C MET A 70 5.52 -3.72 11.21
N THR A 71 5.68 -3.65 12.54
CA THR A 71 6.52 -4.60 13.27
C THR A 71 5.91 -6.01 13.27
N PRO A 72 6.73 -7.08 13.42
CA PRO A 72 6.21 -8.45 13.50
C PRO A 72 5.15 -8.63 14.59
N GLU A 73 5.31 -7.99 15.74
CA GLU A 73 4.38 -8.06 16.87
C GLU A 73 3.02 -7.47 16.52
N ARG A 74 3.01 -6.35 15.78
CA ARG A 74 1.76 -5.71 15.33
C ARG A 74 1.05 -6.54 14.28
N ARG A 75 1.78 -7.22 13.37
CA ARG A 75 1.17 -8.10 12.37
C ARG A 75 0.39 -9.25 12.98
N VAL A 76 0.89 -9.83 14.05
CA VAL A 76 0.23 -10.97 14.74
C VAL A 76 -1.16 -10.59 15.26
N GLY A 77 -1.30 -9.37 15.78
CA GLY A 77 -2.57 -8.89 16.35
C GLY A 77 -3.45 -8.08 15.39
N LEU A 78 -3.11 -8.04 14.11
CA LEU A 78 -3.77 -7.16 13.14
C LEU A 78 -5.22 -7.58 12.87
N ASP A 79 -6.17 -6.66 13.12
CA ASP A 79 -7.59 -6.84 12.81
C ASP A 79 -8.16 -5.73 11.91
N ARG A 80 -7.72 -4.48 12.08
CA ARG A 80 -8.20 -3.34 11.29
C ARG A 80 -7.20 -2.21 11.23
N ASP A 81 -6.65 -1.82 12.36
CA ASP A 81 -5.77 -0.68 12.51
C ASP A 81 -4.32 -1.14 12.47
N ALA A 82 -3.63 -0.79 11.40
CA ALA A 82 -2.20 -1.07 11.23
C ALA A 82 -1.34 -0.30 12.25
N GLY A 83 -1.85 0.80 12.79
CA GLY A 83 -1.09 1.69 13.69
C GLY A 83 0.08 2.37 12.99
N GLY A 84 1.10 2.72 13.77
CA GLY A 84 2.28 3.41 13.28
C GLY A 84 2.24 4.91 13.56
N ASP A 85 3.41 5.55 13.47
CA ASP A 85 3.56 6.98 13.60
C ASP A 85 3.52 7.69 12.22
N THR A 86 3.70 8.99 12.21
CA THR A 86 3.69 9.81 10.99
C THR A 86 4.81 9.44 10.01
N ASP A 87 5.99 9.06 10.51
CA ASP A 87 7.13 8.67 9.68
C ASP A 87 6.86 7.34 8.98
N GLU A 88 6.28 6.38 9.69
CA GLU A 88 5.85 5.10 9.11
C GLU A 88 4.74 5.31 8.08
N GLU A 89 3.74 6.15 8.35
CA GLU A 89 2.66 6.46 7.41
C GLU A 89 3.21 7.09 6.11
N SER A 90 4.15 8.01 6.22
CA SER A 90 4.82 8.58 5.05
C SER A 90 5.61 7.52 4.27
N ALA A 91 6.28 6.61 4.97
CA ALA A 91 6.98 5.48 4.35
C ALA A 91 6.01 4.52 3.64
N VAL A 92 4.85 4.27 4.21
CA VAL A 92 3.76 3.50 3.58
C VAL A 92 3.33 4.15 2.26
N CYS A 93 3.10 5.46 2.25
CA CYS A 93 2.76 6.21 1.03
C CYS A 93 3.86 6.13 -0.03
N TYR A 94 5.13 6.18 0.36
CA TYR A 94 6.24 5.99 -0.56
C TYR A 94 6.26 4.57 -1.14
N LEU A 95 6.13 3.58 -0.28
CA LEU A 95 6.20 2.17 -0.67
C LEU A 95 5.06 1.79 -1.62
N GLN A 96 3.83 2.29 -1.40
CA GLN A 96 2.72 1.98 -2.31
C GLN A 96 2.98 2.43 -3.74
N ILE A 97 3.71 3.54 -3.94
CA ILE A 97 4.11 4.01 -5.27
C ILE A 97 5.16 3.05 -5.87
N VAL A 98 6.15 2.64 -5.08
CA VAL A 98 7.16 1.65 -5.50
C VAL A 98 6.52 0.31 -5.87
N LEU A 99 5.55 -0.15 -5.10
CA LEU A 99 4.80 -1.39 -5.40
C LEU A 99 3.98 -1.27 -6.70
N ALA A 100 3.41 -0.11 -6.99
CA ALA A 100 2.69 0.13 -8.24
C ALA A 100 3.60 -0.03 -9.46
N GLU A 101 4.84 0.43 -9.37
CA GLU A 101 5.83 0.29 -10.44
C GLU A 101 6.13 -1.19 -10.75
N GLN A 102 6.08 -2.08 -9.75
CA GLN A 102 6.23 -3.54 -9.95
C GLN A 102 5.08 -4.15 -10.76
N LEU A 103 3.94 -3.49 -10.76
CA LEU A 103 2.77 -3.87 -11.58
C LEU A 103 2.76 -3.16 -12.94
N GLN A 104 3.85 -2.47 -13.31
CA GLN A 104 3.96 -1.66 -14.51
C GLN A 104 2.94 -0.51 -14.58
N VAL A 105 2.45 -0.08 -13.44
CA VAL A 105 1.65 1.15 -13.30
C VAL A 105 2.62 2.32 -13.15
N CYS A 106 2.56 3.27 -14.08
CA CYS A 106 3.45 4.42 -14.02
C CYS A 106 3.17 5.28 -12.80
N ARG A 107 4.22 5.90 -12.30
CA ARG A 107 4.20 6.73 -11.10
C ARG A 107 3.18 7.85 -11.18
N GLU A 108 3.11 8.52 -12.31
CA GLU A 108 2.17 9.61 -12.56
C GLU A 108 0.73 9.16 -12.37
N ARG A 109 0.41 7.95 -12.80
CA ARG A 109 -0.95 7.43 -12.72
C ARG A 109 -1.34 7.10 -11.27
N ILE A 110 -0.49 6.38 -10.54
CA ILE A 110 -0.81 6.02 -9.15
C ILE A 110 -0.85 7.27 -8.26
N CYS A 111 0.05 8.22 -8.45
CA CYS A 111 0.04 9.49 -7.72
C CYS A 111 -1.22 10.30 -8.00
N ALA A 112 -1.67 10.38 -9.26
CA ALA A 112 -2.91 11.06 -9.61
C ALA A 112 -4.15 10.40 -8.95
N ASP A 113 -4.15 9.07 -8.84
CA ASP A 113 -5.22 8.35 -8.14
C ASP A 113 -5.19 8.62 -6.62
N MET A 114 -4.00 8.74 -6.03
CA MET A 114 -3.84 9.11 -4.62
C MET A 114 -4.35 10.53 -4.38
N ASP A 115 -3.96 11.50 -5.21
CA ASP A 115 -4.43 12.89 -5.11
C ASP A 115 -5.96 12.98 -5.26
N ALA A 116 -6.53 12.27 -6.24
CA ALA A 116 -7.98 12.22 -6.47
C ALA A 116 -8.75 11.58 -5.31
N TRP A 117 -8.13 10.69 -4.54
CA TRP A 117 -8.71 10.08 -3.34
C TRP A 117 -8.67 11.02 -2.14
N GLY A 118 -7.80 12.02 -2.15
CA GLY A 118 -7.67 13.00 -1.08
C GLY A 118 -6.45 12.83 -0.18
N TYR A 119 -5.42 12.11 -0.64
CA TYR A 119 -4.13 12.09 0.07
C TYR A 119 -3.58 13.52 0.18
N SER A 120 -2.94 13.81 1.28
CA SER A 120 -2.41 15.15 1.58
C SER A 120 -0.91 15.09 1.80
N PHE A 121 -0.17 15.84 1.00
CA PHE A 121 1.29 15.94 1.08
C PHE A 121 1.72 17.38 1.27
N ARG A 122 2.89 17.57 1.90
CA ARG A 122 3.43 18.90 2.21
C ARG A 122 3.60 19.80 0.97
N LEU A 123 3.98 19.23 -0.17
CA LEU A 123 4.13 19.95 -1.44
C LEU A 123 2.85 19.99 -2.29
N GLY A 124 1.74 19.45 -1.78
CA GLY A 124 0.44 19.41 -2.43
C GLY A 124 0.17 18.13 -3.20
N GLU A 125 0.91 17.85 -4.26
CA GLU A 125 0.68 16.67 -5.12
C GLU A 125 1.62 15.52 -4.75
N ALA A 126 1.09 14.30 -4.82
CA ALA A 126 1.81 13.06 -4.51
C ALA A 126 3.07 12.90 -5.37
N LEU A 127 2.98 13.17 -6.67
CA LEU A 127 4.10 13.04 -7.60
C LEU A 127 5.25 13.97 -7.25
N ARG A 128 4.93 15.22 -6.93
CA ARG A 128 5.92 16.22 -6.53
C ARG A 128 6.56 15.85 -5.19
N TRP A 129 5.74 15.45 -4.22
CA TRP A 129 6.23 15.00 -2.92
C TRP A 129 7.20 13.80 -3.08
N PHE A 130 6.83 12.80 -3.86
CA PHE A 130 7.65 11.61 -4.08
C PHE A 130 9.03 11.96 -4.68
N GLY A 131 9.08 12.90 -5.62
CA GLY A 131 10.32 13.29 -6.29
C GLY A 131 11.20 14.25 -5.51
N GLU A 132 10.60 15.14 -4.72
CA GLU A 132 11.33 16.28 -4.14
C GLU A 132 11.40 16.27 -2.61
N ASP A 133 10.49 15.57 -1.91
CA ASP A 133 10.31 15.71 -0.45
C ASP A 133 10.19 14.38 0.31
N ALA A 134 10.40 13.26 -0.35
CA ALA A 134 10.19 11.92 0.22
C ALA A 134 11.48 11.21 0.63
N GLN A 135 12.61 11.90 0.71
CA GLN A 135 13.90 11.30 1.06
C GLN A 135 13.89 10.66 2.45
N ASP A 136 13.20 11.26 3.42
CA ASP A 136 13.09 10.70 4.76
C ASP A 136 12.28 9.41 4.77
N SER A 137 11.22 9.32 3.98
CA SER A 137 10.42 8.12 3.79
C SER A 137 11.25 6.99 3.16
N LYS A 138 12.01 7.30 2.10
CA LYS A 138 12.94 6.35 1.48
C LYS A 138 13.98 5.85 2.47
N ARG A 139 14.59 6.75 3.24
CA ARG A 139 15.58 6.42 4.26
C ARG A 139 14.98 5.53 5.35
N TRP A 140 13.76 5.84 5.79
CA TRP A 140 13.04 5.01 6.77
C TRP A 140 12.91 3.56 6.28
N LEU A 141 12.48 3.38 5.01
CA LEU A 141 12.35 2.05 4.40
C LEU A 141 13.70 1.32 4.28
N GLN A 142 14.77 2.06 3.97
CA GLN A 142 16.13 1.51 3.93
C GLN A 142 16.61 1.07 5.32
N GLN A 143 16.39 1.89 6.34
CA GLN A 143 16.76 1.59 7.73
C GLN A 143 16.02 0.37 8.30
N HIS A 144 14.79 0.12 7.83
CA HIS A 144 13.98 -1.02 8.26
C HIS A 144 14.09 -2.24 7.32
N GLY A 145 15.00 -2.21 6.36
CA GLY A 145 15.31 -3.35 5.51
C GLY A 145 14.29 -3.64 4.41
N VAL A 146 13.35 -2.73 4.15
CA VAL A 146 12.33 -2.88 3.09
C VAL A 146 12.90 -2.49 1.72
N LEU A 147 13.72 -1.45 1.68
CA LEU A 147 14.52 -1.06 0.51
C LEU A 147 16.00 -1.27 0.79
N ASP A 148 16.76 -1.56 -0.26
CA ASP A 148 18.22 -1.63 -0.19
C ASP A 148 18.87 -0.22 -0.28
N GLY A 149 20.20 -0.17 -0.25
CA GLY A 149 20.96 1.08 -0.32
C GLY A 149 20.78 1.87 -1.62
N GLU A 150 20.28 1.24 -2.68
CA GLU A 150 20.00 1.86 -3.98
C GLU A 150 18.51 2.22 -4.14
N GLY A 151 17.68 1.87 -3.17
CA GLY A 151 16.24 2.14 -3.17
C GLY A 151 15.40 1.08 -3.87
N ALA A 152 15.97 -0.09 -4.16
CA ALA A 152 15.23 -1.23 -4.70
C ALA A 152 14.59 -2.07 -3.59
N LEU A 153 13.47 -2.72 -3.90
CA LEU A 153 12.80 -3.63 -2.96
C LEU A 153 13.72 -4.79 -2.57
N THR A 154 13.82 -5.06 -1.29
CA THR A 154 14.50 -6.26 -0.75
C THR A 154 13.58 -7.47 -0.74
N TRP A 155 12.26 -7.26 -0.88
CA TRP A 155 11.19 -8.25 -0.74
C TRP A 155 11.07 -8.82 0.68
N ALA A 156 11.68 -8.18 1.65
CA ALA A 156 11.56 -8.50 3.06
C ALA A 156 10.48 -7.65 3.74
N LEU A 157 9.84 -8.22 4.75
CA LEU A 157 9.04 -7.49 5.72
C LEU A 157 9.98 -6.77 6.72
N ARG A 158 9.51 -5.68 7.28
CA ARG A 158 10.15 -5.07 8.45
C ARG A 158 10.21 -6.02 9.63
#